data_425ecaa0c37d92491518022d88e69ede
#
_entry.id   425ecaa0c37d92491518022d88e69ede
#
_cell.length_a   1.000
_cell.length_b   1.000
_cell.length_c   1.000
_cell.angle_alpha   90.00
_cell.angle_beta   90.00
_cell.angle_gamma   90.00
#
_symmetry.space_group_name_H-M   'P 1'
#
loop_
_entity.id
_entity.type
_entity.pdbx_description
1 polymer ?
#
loop_
_entity_poly.entity_id
_entity_poly.type
_entity_poly.pdbx_seq_one_letter_code
_entity_poly.pdbx_strand_id
1 'polypeptide(L)'
;MANIVDFIEENYDALLAFSVRLNGNWTDGEDVLQTVAAKLCQKQAELADVTFAKTYLMVCIRNATLNLKRARAKQSEANGRFRKTKEAMEDPTAEGAFRYVEWAESLDRHLARYDEPLRRAFIAYYVDQKTLGEVAGSLGMTNRQVTRKFADMRAYLKRNHKRLFTQLSILLSM
;
A
#
# COMPACT_ATOMS: atom_id res chain seq x y z
N MET A 1 1.83 -25.27 -3.49
CA MET A 1 1.95 -23.87 -2.99
C MET A 1 0.71 -23.13 -3.41
N ALA A 2 -0.02 -22.55 -2.51
CA ALA A 2 -1.21 -21.76 -2.86
C ALA A 2 -0.75 -20.55 -3.67
N ASN A 3 -1.26 -20.44 -4.87
CA ASN A 3 -1.06 -19.34 -5.79
C ASN A 3 -1.87 -18.14 -5.28
N ILE A 4 -1.46 -16.89 -5.63
CA ILE A 4 -2.17 -15.68 -5.21
C ILE A 4 -3.63 -15.67 -5.70
N VAL A 5 -3.90 -16.28 -6.85
CA VAL A 5 -5.25 -16.40 -7.42
C VAL A 5 -6.09 -17.33 -6.54
N ASP A 6 -5.59 -18.54 -6.24
CA ASP A 6 -6.28 -19.50 -5.37
C ASP A 6 -6.59 -18.85 -4.01
N PHE A 7 -5.63 -18.09 -3.47
CA PHE A 7 -5.82 -17.39 -2.20
C PHE A 7 -6.90 -16.29 -2.29
N ILE A 8 -6.96 -15.53 -3.39
CA ILE A 8 -8.02 -14.53 -3.60
C ILE A 8 -9.37 -15.21 -3.70
N GLU A 9 -9.49 -16.30 -4.45
CA GLU A 9 -10.72 -17.05 -4.61
C GLU A 9 -11.22 -17.61 -3.27
N GLU A 10 -10.35 -18.26 -2.51
CA GLU A 10 -10.68 -18.82 -1.19
C GLU A 10 -11.10 -17.77 -0.15
N ASN A 11 -10.61 -16.54 -0.28
CA ASN A 11 -10.86 -15.46 0.70
C ASN A 11 -11.70 -14.31 0.12
N TYR A 12 -12.33 -14.50 -1.04
CA TYR A 12 -13.00 -13.42 -1.77
C TYR A 12 -14.01 -12.65 -0.92
N ASP A 13 -14.91 -13.33 -0.22
CA ASP A 13 -15.95 -12.69 0.59
C ASP A 13 -15.36 -11.84 1.72
N ALA A 14 -14.31 -12.30 2.37
CA ALA A 14 -13.64 -11.56 3.44
C ALA A 14 -12.90 -10.32 2.91
N LEU A 15 -12.25 -10.45 1.74
CA LEU A 15 -11.57 -9.35 1.07
C LEU A 15 -12.58 -8.32 0.55
N LEU A 16 -13.71 -8.77 0.02
CA LEU A 16 -14.81 -7.91 -0.43
C LEU A 16 -15.41 -7.14 0.74
N ALA A 17 -15.74 -7.82 1.83
CA ALA A 17 -16.27 -7.18 3.03
C ALA A 17 -15.31 -6.12 3.60
N PHE A 18 -14.01 -6.38 3.56
CA PHE A 18 -12.98 -5.41 3.94
C PHE A 18 -12.96 -4.21 2.99
N SER A 19 -12.96 -4.45 1.67
CA SER A 19 -12.96 -3.39 0.66
C SER A 19 -14.21 -2.50 0.74
N VAL A 20 -15.39 -3.10 0.89
CA VAL A 20 -16.67 -2.38 1.06
C VAL A 20 -16.66 -1.49 2.30
N ARG A 21 -16.14 -1.99 3.42
CA ARG A 21 -15.98 -1.18 4.65
C ARG A 21 -15.12 0.05 4.43
N LEU A 22 -13.98 -0.10 3.75
CA LEU A 22 -13.04 0.99 3.48
C LEU A 22 -13.64 2.04 2.52
N ASN A 23 -14.42 1.61 1.56
CA ASN A 23 -15.01 2.49 0.55
C ASN A 23 -16.36 3.11 0.97
N GLY A 24 -17.04 2.50 1.94
CA GLY A 24 -18.33 2.96 2.45
C GLY A 24 -19.54 2.57 1.58
N ASN A 25 -19.31 1.88 0.45
CA ASN A 25 -20.36 1.36 -0.42
C ASN A 25 -19.89 0.12 -1.18
N TRP A 26 -20.87 -0.69 -1.63
CA TRP A 26 -20.61 -1.95 -2.30
C TRP A 26 -19.90 -1.79 -3.64
N THR A 27 -20.40 -0.90 -4.50
CA THR A 27 -19.89 -0.70 -5.87
C THR A 27 -18.42 -0.34 -5.88
N ASP A 28 -18.02 0.66 -5.10
CA ASP A 28 -16.61 1.05 -5.00
C ASP A 28 -15.75 -0.04 -4.36
N GLY A 29 -16.28 -0.74 -3.37
CA GLY A 29 -15.57 -1.84 -2.71
C GLY A 29 -15.29 -2.99 -3.68
N GLU A 30 -16.26 -3.36 -4.49
CA GLU A 30 -16.13 -4.40 -5.51
C GLU A 30 -15.16 -3.97 -6.62
N ASP A 31 -15.30 -2.77 -7.16
CA ASP A 31 -14.41 -2.22 -8.20
C ASP A 31 -12.95 -2.17 -7.75
N VAL A 32 -12.70 -1.75 -6.50
CA VAL A 32 -11.37 -1.73 -5.90
C VAL A 32 -10.81 -3.14 -5.79
N LEU A 33 -11.58 -4.09 -5.27
CA LEU A 33 -11.13 -5.49 -5.13
C LEU A 33 -10.82 -6.12 -6.50
N GLN A 34 -11.69 -5.93 -7.49
CA GLN A 34 -11.48 -6.44 -8.84
C GLN A 34 -10.23 -5.83 -9.47
N THR A 35 -10.00 -4.53 -9.32
CA THR A 35 -8.80 -3.84 -9.80
C THR A 35 -7.53 -4.42 -9.17
N VAL A 36 -7.54 -4.63 -7.86
CA VAL A 36 -6.42 -5.22 -7.12
C VAL A 36 -6.18 -6.66 -7.58
N ALA A 37 -7.23 -7.48 -7.65
CA ALA A 37 -7.16 -8.87 -8.09
C ALA A 37 -6.59 -8.98 -9.51
N ALA A 38 -7.09 -8.19 -10.48
CA ALA A 38 -6.60 -8.19 -11.85
C ALA A 38 -5.10 -7.86 -11.95
N LYS A 39 -4.61 -6.85 -11.21
CA LYS A 39 -3.20 -6.48 -11.19
C LYS A 39 -2.31 -7.56 -10.57
N LEU A 40 -2.79 -8.22 -9.52
CA LEU A 40 -2.06 -9.30 -8.86
C LEU A 40 -2.01 -10.56 -9.74
N CYS A 41 -3.10 -10.89 -10.43
CA CYS A 41 -3.12 -11.98 -11.39
C CYS A 41 -2.12 -11.76 -12.53
N GLN A 42 -2.00 -10.54 -13.06
CA GLN A 42 -1.01 -10.20 -14.08
C GLN A 42 0.43 -10.35 -13.58
N LYS A 43 0.66 -10.21 -12.28
CA LYS A 43 1.97 -10.29 -11.60
C LYS A 43 2.21 -11.62 -10.88
N GLN A 44 1.36 -12.60 -11.10
CA GLN A 44 1.36 -13.90 -10.42
C GLN A 44 2.72 -14.60 -10.41
N ALA A 45 3.39 -14.64 -11.55
CA ALA A 45 4.71 -15.28 -11.67
C ALA A 45 5.79 -14.63 -10.79
N GLU A 46 5.63 -13.32 -10.50
CA GLU A 46 6.55 -12.55 -9.65
C GLU A 46 6.21 -12.71 -8.16
N LEU A 47 5.00 -13.19 -7.84
CA LEU A 47 4.45 -13.33 -6.49
C LEU A 47 4.35 -14.79 -6.02
N ALA A 48 4.91 -15.74 -6.75
CA ALA A 48 4.72 -17.19 -6.59
C ALA A 48 5.00 -17.75 -5.17
N ASP A 49 5.49 -16.93 -4.23
CA ASP A 49 5.89 -17.38 -2.90
C ASP A 49 5.61 -16.30 -1.83
N VAL A 50 4.39 -15.77 -1.79
CA VAL A 50 3.98 -14.72 -0.85
C VAL A 50 3.58 -15.34 0.48
N THR A 51 4.47 -15.32 1.46
CA THR A 51 4.24 -15.85 2.82
C THR A 51 3.15 -15.06 3.58
N PHE A 52 2.85 -13.83 3.16
CA PHE A 52 1.90 -12.90 3.80
C PHE A 52 0.78 -12.47 2.85
N ALA A 53 0.22 -13.42 2.08
CA ALA A 53 -0.74 -13.10 1.03
C ALA A 53 -1.92 -12.25 1.51
N LYS A 54 -2.55 -12.59 2.65
CA LYS A 54 -3.71 -11.86 3.18
C LYS A 54 -3.38 -10.43 3.57
N THR A 55 -2.29 -10.23 4.34
CA THR A 55 -1.84 -8.91 4.76
C THR A 55 -1.48 -8.03 3.57
N TYR A 56 -0.75 -8.60 2.63
CA TYR A 56 -0.36 -7.89 1.42
C TYR A 56 -1.57 -7.45 0.59
N LEU A 57 -2.56 -8.32 0.43
CA LEU A 57 -3.83 -8.00 -0.25
C LEU A 57 -4.59 -6.88 0.45
N MET A 58 -4.68 -6.90 1.78
CA MET A 58 -5.33 -5.84 2.56
C MET A 58 -4.64 -4.49 2.37
N VAL A 59 -3.30 -4.46 2.33
CA VAL A 59 -2.53 -3.22 2.03
C VAL A 59 -2.79 -2.75 0.59
N CYS A 60 -2.84 -3.67 -0.39
CA CYS A 60 -3.16 -3.33 -1.78
C CYS A 60 -4.56 -2.72 -1.91
N ILE A 61 -5.58 -3.33 -1.28
CA ILE A 61 -6.96 -2.82 -1.27
C ILE A 61 -7.01 -1.43 -0.63
N ARG A 62 -6.37 -1.26 0.55
CA ARG A 62 -6.32 0.04 1.23
C ARG A 62 -5.69 1.12 0.35
N ASN A 63 -4.56 0.83 -0.30
CA ASN A 63 -3.88 1.78 -1.16
C ASN A 63 -4.69 2.12 -2.41
N ALA A 64 -5.33 1.14 -3.04
CA ALA A 64 -6.23 1.37 -4.16
C ALA A 64 -7.42 2.26 -3.75
N THR A 65 -8.03 2.01 -2.57
CA THR A 65 -9.08 2.86 -2.00
C THR A 65 -8.61 4.29 -1.78
N LEU A 66 -7.42 4.49 -1.19
CA LEU A 66 -6.85 5.83 -0.98
C LEU A 66 -6.63 6.57 -2.29
N ASN A 67 -6.12 5.88 -3.31
CA ASN A 67 -5.91 6.47 -4.62
C ASN A 67 -7.22 6.84 -5.30
N LEU A 68 -8.27 6.01 -5.18
CA LEU A 68 -9.61 6.32 -5.67
C LEU A 68 -10.17 7.58 -4.99
N LYS A 69 -10.10 7.66 -3.66
CA LYS A 69 -10.56 8.83 -2.88
C LYS A 69 -9.78 10.10 -3.27
N ARG A 70 -8.46 10.01 -3.45
CA ARG A 70 -7.63 11.14 -3.91
C ARG A 70 -7.97 11.60 -5.33
N ALA A 71 -8.20 10.68 -6.25
CA ALA A 71 -8.60 11.00 -7.62
C ALA A 71 -9.96 11.73 -7.64
N ARG A 72 -10.92 11.27 -6.86
CA ARG A 72 -12.24 11.91 -6.72
C ARG A 72 -12.14 13.30 -6.07
N ALA A 73 -11.30 13.47 -5.05
CA ALA A 73 -11.06 14.77 -4.42
C ALA A 73 -10.49 15.77 -5.43
N LYS A 74 -9.48 15.38 -6.22
CA LYS A 74 -8.90 16.22 -7.28
C LYS A 74 -9.94 16.60 -8.34
N GLN A 75 -10.77 15.65 -8.75
CA GLN A 75 -11.84 15.91 -9.72
C GLN A 75 -12.91 16.85 -9.16
N SER A 76 -13.25 16.72 -7.87
CA SER A 76 -14.17 17.62 -7.17
C SER A 76 -13.61 19.04 -7.02
N GLU A 77 -12.32 19.18 -6.75
CA GLU A 77 -11.64 20.48 -6.71
C GLU A 77 -11.62 21.14 -8.09
N ALA A 78 -11.33 20.39 -9.15
CA ALA A 78 -11.36 20.89 -10.53
C ALA A 78 -12.77 21.35 -10.96
N ASN A 79 -13.84 20.75 -10.39
CA ASN A 79 -15.24 21.10 -10.65
C ASN A 79 -15.78 22.18 -9.69
N GLY A 80 -14.94 22.86 -8.90
CA GLY A 80 -15.30 23.97 -8.01
C GLY A 80 -16.15 23.59 -6.78
N ARG A 81 -16.22 22.30 -6.44
CA ARG A 81 -16.94 21.81 -5.25
C ARG A 81 -15.95 21.53 -4.12
N PHE A 82 -15.64 22.52 -3.32
CA PHE A 82 -14.82 22.35 -2.10
C PHE A 82 -15.56 21.49 -1.07
N ARG A 83 -15.05 20.30 -0.80
CA ARG A 83 -15.29 19.58 0.44
C ARG A 83 -13.97 18.98 0.92
N LYS A 84 -13.35 19.65 1.88
CA LYS A 84 -12.23 19.07 2.65
C LYS A 84 -12.77 17.92 3.49
N THR A 85 -12.63 16.70 3.02
CA THR A 85 -12.74 15.51 3.86
C THR A 85 -11.35 15.00 4.14
N LYS A 86 -10.79 15.43 5.25
CA LYS A 86 -9.61 14.83 5.87
C LYS A 86 -10.13 13.64 6.69
N GLU A 87 -10.61 12.60 6.01
CA GLU A 87 -10.90 11.33 6.66
C GLU A 87 -9.58 10.58 6.80
N ALA A 88 -9.06 10.53 8.03
CA ALA A 88 -8.09 9.52 8.40
C ALA A 88 -8.77 8.16 8.18
N MET A 89 -8.23 7.35 7.26
CA MET A 89 -8.67 5.97 7.11
C MET A 89 -8.10 5.18 8.29
N GLU A 90 -8.84 5.16 9.39
CA GLU A 90 -8.61 4.18 10.44
C GLU A 90 -9.10 2.82 9.91
N ASP A 91 -8.23 1.82 9.96
CA ASP A 91 -8.63 0.45 9.67
C ASP A 91 -9.60 0.01 10.75
N PRO A 92 -10.88 -0.27 10.44
CA PRO A 92 -11.89 -0.54 11.45
C PRO A 92 -11.76 -1.92 12.10
N THR A 93 -10.74 -2.70 11.77
CA THR A 93 -10.52 -4.02 12.36
C THR A 93 -9.16 -4.12 13.03
N ALA A 94 -9.15 -4.49 14.32
CA ALA A 94 -7.93 -4.80 15.06
C ALA A 94 -7.07 -5.87 14.35
N GLU A 95 -7.70 -6.81 13.63
CA GLU A 95 -7.01 -7.86 12.88
C GLU A 95 -6.29 -7.32 11.63
N GLY A 96 -6.89 -6.35 10.93
CA GLY A 96 -6.25 -5.67 9.79
C GLY A 96 -5.06 -4.82 10.23
N ALA A 97 -5.20 -4.11 11.35
CA ALA A 97 -4.12 -3.32 11.94
C ALA A 97 -2.92 -4.18 12.36
N PHE A 98 -3.17 -5.33 13.02
CA PHE A 98 -2.10 -6.22 13.48
C PHE A 98 -1.27 -6.79 12.32
N ARG A 99 -1.92 -7.24 11.26
CA ARG A 99 -1.23 -7.84 10.09
C ARG A 99 -0.50 -6.83 9.20
N TYR A 100 -1.00 -5.61 9.17
CA TYR A 100 -0.31 -4.48 8.55
C TYR A 100 1.03 -4.20 9.23
N VAL A 101 1.07 -4.26 10.56
CA VAL A 101 2.29 -4.10 11.35
C VAL A 101 3.33 -5.17 10.98
N GLU A 102 2.93 -6.45 10.83
CA GLU A 102 3.86 -7.53 10.47
C GLU A 102 4.59 -7.30 9.14
N TRP A 103 3.88 -6.82 8.10
CA TRP A 103 4.50 -6.55 6.80
C TRP A 103 5.43 -5.32 6.87
N ALA A 104 5.00 -4.27 7.55
CA ALA A 104 5.81 -3.07 7.78
C ALA A 104 7.07 -3.39 8.60
N GLU A 105 6.96 -4.22 9.64
CA GLU A 105 8.10 -4.72 10.44
C GLU A 105 9.03 -5.60 9.61
N SER A 106 8.50 -6.43 8.72
CA SER A 106 9.31 -7.22 7.80
C SER A 106 10.11 -6.31 6.87
N LEU A 107 9.49 -5.28 6.31
CA LEU A 107 10.16 -4.29 5.46
C LEU A 107 11.23 -3.53 6.25
N ASP A 108 10.92 -3.10 7.48
CA ASP A 108 11.86 -2.39 8.36
C ASP A 108 13.09 -3.24 8.66
N ARG A 109 12.91 -4.53 9.00
CA ARG A 109 14.03 -5.46 9.26
C ARG A 109 14.96 -5.61 8.06
N HIS A 110 14.40 -5.68 6.85
CA HIS A 110 15.20 -5.81 5.62
C HIS A 110 15.92 -4.51 5.23
N LEU A 111 15.46 -3.38 5.77
CA LEU A 111 16.09 -2.07 5.59
C LEU A 111 16.99 -1.67 6.79
N ALA A 112 17.30 -2.58 7.71
CA ALA A 112 18.04 -2.31 8.95
C ALA A 112 19.42 -1.66 8.77
N ARG A 113 20.01 -1.71 7.57
CA ARG A 113 21.26 -1.00 7.24
C ARG A 113 21.13 0.52 7.15
N TYR A 114 19.90 1.05 7.05
CA TYR A 114 19.61 2.47 6.98
C TYR A 114 19.18 2.99 8.35
N ASP A 115 19.37 4.29 8.60
CA ASP A 115 19.00 4.93 9.84
C ASP A 115 17.49 4.82 10.11
N GLU A 116 17.13 4.62 11.36
CA GLU A 116 15.75 4.38 11.78
C GLU A 116 14.77 5.48 11.31
N PRO A 117 15.07 6.80 11.44
CA PRO A 117 14.16 7.83 10.94
C PRO A 117 13.89 7.73 9.44
N LEU A 118 14.93 7.36 8.66
CA LEU A 118 14.81 7.19 7.21
C LEU A 118 13.96 5.96 6.85
N ARG A 119 14.12 4.85 7.58
CA ARG A 119 13.31 3.64 7.38
C ARG A 119 11.84 3.92 7.68
N ARG A 120 11.54 4.56 8.81
CA ARG A 120 10.17 4.95 9.19
C ARG A 120 9.55 5.88 8.15
N ALA A 121 10.30 6.85 7.64
CA ALA A 121 9.83 7.74 6.59
C ALA A 121 9.56 7.00 5.27
N PHE A 122 10.40 6.02 4.92
CA PHE A 122 10.21 5.16 3.75
C PHE A 122 8.91 4.35 3.88
N ILE A 123 8.69 3.71 5.03
CA ILE A 123 7.46 2.96 5.31
C ILE A 123 6.26 3.90 5.28
N ALA A 124 6.33 5.05 5.96
CA ALA A 124 5.26 6.04 5.98
C ALA A 124 4.87 6.53 4.56
N TYR A 125 5.84 6.69 3.67
CA TYR A 125 5.57 7.10 2.30
C TYR A 125 4.96 5.98 1.45
N TYR A 126 5.56 4.79 1.45
CA TYR A 126 5.16 3.70 0.57
C TYR A 126 3.99 2.87 1.09
N VAL A 127 3.88 2.75 2.39
CA VAL A 127 2.92 1.87 3.06
C VAL A 127 1.75 2.68 3.64
N ASP A 128 2.04 3.77 4.38
CA ASP A 128 1.02 4.64 4.98
C ASP A 128 0.49 5.70 4.01
N GLN A 129 1.03 5.76 2.79
CA GLN A 129 0.63 6.72 1.76
C GLN A 129 0.76 8.19 2.20
N LYS A 130 1.71 8.51 3.08
CA LYS A 130 2.04 9.90 3.40
C LYS A 130 2.62 10.61 2.17
N THR A 131 2.41 11.90 2.09
CA THR A 131 2.96 12.71 1.00
C THR A 131 4.47 12.86 1.13
N LEU A 132 5.16 13.11 0.02
CA LEU A 132 6.60 13.35 0.03
C LEU A 132 6.97 14.57 0.91
N GLY A 133 6.12 15.61 0.92
CA GLY A 133 6.30 16.79 1.77
C GLY A 133 6.23 16.49 3.26
N GLU A 134 5.27 15.64 3.70
CA GLU A 134 5.14 15.23 5.10
C GLU A 134 6.36 14.44 5.58
N VAL A 135 6.83 13.48 4.78
CA VAL A 135 8.03 12.70 5.16
C VAL A 135 9.31 13.51 5.09
N ALA A 136 9.44 14.43 4.13
CA ALA A 136 10.56 15.35 4.04
C ALA A 136 10.60 16.29 5.25
N GLY A 137 9.44 16.82 5.65
CA GLY A 137 9.31 17.64 6.85
C GLY A 137 9.72 16.89 8.12
N SER A 138 9.30 15.62 8.27
CA SER A 138 9.66 14.80 9.45
C SER A 138 11.17 14.49 9.52
N LEU A 139 11.87 14.50 8.39
CA LEU A 139 13.30 14.23 8.31
C LEU A 139 14.16 15.52 8.30
N GLY A 140 13.54 16.71 8.28
CA GLY A 140 14.26 17.98 8.09
C GLY A 140 15.00 18.04 6.74
N MET A 141 14.49 17.40 5.72
CA MET A 141 15.11 17.28 4.39
C MET A 141 14.24 17.94 3.31
N THR A 142 14.85 18.23 2.18
CA THR A 142 14.11 18.63 0.97
C THR A 142 13.51 17.41 0.27
N ASN A 143 12.42 17.60 -0.47
CA ASN A 143 11.79 16.54 -1.28
C ASN A 143 12.81 15.83 -2.19
N ARG A 144 13.73 16.59 -2.79
CA ARG A 144 14.80 16.05 -3.66
C ARG A 144 15.75 15.12 -2.92
N GLN A 145 16.15 15.49 -1.71
CA GLN A 145 17.02 14.64 -0.87
C GLN A 145 16.33 13.34 -0.47
N VAL A 146 15.05 13.42 -0.07
CA VAL A 146 14.25 12.22 0.29
C VAL A 146 14.08 11.32 -0.92
N THR A 147 13.71 11.87 -2.08
CA THR A 147 13.55 11.10 -3.32
C THR A 147 14.81 10.32 -3.67
N ARG A 148 15.99 10.96 -3.56
CA ARG A 148 17.29 10.31 -3.81
C ARG A 148 17.55 9.17 -2.83
N LYS A 149 17.35 9.39 -1.52
CA LYS A 149 17.52 8.35 -0.50
C LYS A 149 16.56 7.18 -0.69
N PHE A 150 15.30 7.45 -1.03
CA PHE A 150 14.32 6.42 -1.32
C PHE A 150 14.64 5.62 -2.59
N ALA A 151 15.22 6.26 -3.60
CA ALA A 151 15.72 5.58 -4.79
C ALA A 151 16.84 4.59 -4.44
N ASP A 152 17.78 4.99 -3.57
CA ASP A 152 18.85 4.12 -3.09
C ASP A 152 18.30 2.92 -2.30
N MET A 153 17.32 3.14 -1.43
CA MET A 153 16.66 2.08 -0.66
C MET A 153 15.90 1.09 -1.56
N ARG A 154 15.19 1.58 -2.57
CA ARG A 154 14.54 0.72 -3.58
C ARG A 154 15.56 -0.09 -4.39
N ALA A 155 16.66 0.54 -4.81
CA ALA A 155 17.75 -0.15 -5.52
C ALA A 155 18.38 -1.25 -4.66
N TYR A 156 18.53 -1.01 -3.37
CA TYR A 156 18.99 -2.01 -2.41
C TYR A 156 18.00 -3.19 -2.30
N LEU A 157 16.71 -2.92 -2.11
CA LEU A 157 15.67 -3.96 -2.06
C LEU A 157 15.64 -4.77 -3.36
N LYS A 158 15.74 -4.11 -4.52
CA LYS A 158 15.78 -4.78 -5.83
C LYS A 158 16.93 -5.78 -5.94
N ARG A 159 18.11 -5.43 -5.43
CA ARG A 159 19.32 -6.28 -5.51
C ARG A 159 19.32 -7.41 -4.50
N ASN A 160 18.89 -7.17 -3.27
CA ASN A 160 19.08 -8.07 -2.15
C ASN A 160 17.80 -8.78 -1.69
N HIS A 161 16.62 -8.17 -1.97
CA HIS A 161 15.31 -8.63 -1.51
C HIS A 161 14.28 -8.50 -2.62
N LYS A 162 14.53 -9.19 -3.75
CA LYS A 162 13.75 -9.06 -4.99
C LYS A 162 12.24 -9.21 -4.77
N ARG A 163 11.83 -10.14 -3.89
CA ARG A 163 10.43 -10.39 -3.55
C ARG A 163 9.77 -9.15 -2.90
N LEU A 164 10.41 -8.58 -1.87
CA LEU A 164 9.90 -7.36 -1.21
C LEU A 164 9.87 -6.17 -2.18
N PHE A 165 10.86 -6.07 -3.06
CA PHE A 165 10.86 -5.04 -4.10
C PHE A 165 9.69 -5.20 -5.08
N THR A 166 9.39 -6.43 -5.50
CA THR A 166 8.24 -6.71 -6.36
C THR A 166 6.92 -6.34 -5.67
N GLN A 167 6.74 -6.76 -4.41
CA GLN A 167 5.56 -6.38 -3.63
C GLN A 167 5.41 -4.86 -3.51
N LEU A 168 6.50 -4.14 -3.19
CA LEU A 168 6.52 -2.68 -3.11
C LEU A 168 6.19 -2.04 -4.46
N SER A 169 6.72 -2.56 -5.56
CA SER A 169 6.47 -2.03 -6.91
C SER A 169 5.01 -2.18 -7.33
N ILE A 170 4.37 -3.28 -6.94
CA ILE A 170 2.95 -3.50 -7.19
C ILE A 170 2.10 -2.52 -6.37
N LEU A 171 2.43 -2.33 -5.09
CA LEU A 171 1.78 -1.32 -4.24
C LEU A 171 1.80 0.08 -4.86
N LEU A 172 2.91 0.44 -5.50
CA LEU A 172 3.07 1.74 -6.16
C LEU A 172 2.26 1.87 -7.45
N SER A 173 1.86 0.75 -8.05
CA SER A 173 1.06 0.72 -9.29
C SER A 173 -0.45 0.73 -9.02
N MET A 174 -0.89 0.58 -7.76
CA MET A 174 -2.29 0.62 -7.33
C MET A 174 -2.79 2.05 -7.24
#